data_bb149fc947a60217a14515108e7eadf2
#
_entry.id   bb149fc947a60217a14515108e7eadf2
#
_cell.length_a   1.000
_cell.length_b   1.000
_cell.length_c   1.000
_cell.angle_alpha   90.00
_cell.angle_beta   90.00
_cell.angle_gamma   90.00
#
_symmetry.space_group_name_H-M   'P 1'
#
loop_
_entity.id
_entity.type
_entity.pdbx_description
1 polymer ?
#
loop_
_entity_poly.entity_id
_entity_poly.type
_entity_poly.pdbx_seq_one_letter_code
_entity_poly.pdbx_strand_id
1 'polypeptide(L)'
;QECGTIFPGIIPGHYPASPIMKKYFENVNVAQSKLFGNSFINNSKKNIKILPMLSGDLNKCPMDLLLDFLKSDVYIVFGSSYIKGELVDFLVEQRAINIHAGVSPYYRGTDCNFWALCDGNPHLAGATIHLLSKGLDSGPMLYHAMSNIKTNPFEYTMSTIKSAFHSIAERIKDNSIFKI
;
A
#
# COMPACT_ATOMS: atom_id res chain seq x y z
N GLN A 1 7.48 -3.60 6.15
CA GLN A 1 7.03 -2.40 5.47
C GLN A 1 8.27 -1.67 4.97
N GLU A 2 8.50 -1.63 3.65
CA GLU A 2 9.42 -0.65 3.08
C GLU A 2 8.83 0.73 3.40
N CYS A 3 9.25 1.31 4.49
CA CYS A 3 8.90 2.68 4.78
C CYS A 3 9.77 3.58 3.90
N GLY A 4 9.27 3.92 2.73
CA GLY A 4 9.55 5.22 2.18
C GLY A 4 8.93 6.23 3.13
N THR A 5 9.68 6.65 4.15
CA THR A 5 9.19 7.65 5.09
C THR A 5 9.02 8.94 4.30
N ILE A 6 7.79 9.25 3.92
CA ILE A 6 7.48 10.57 3.39
C ILE A 6 7.50 11.50 4.60
N PHE A 7 8.66 12.10 4.87
CA PHE A 7 8.74 13.17 5.85
C PHE A 7 7.98 14.38 5.29
N PRO A 8 7.22 15.11 6.12
CA PRO A 8 6.55 16.32 5.70
C PRO A 8 7.51 17.24 4.94
N GLY A 9 7.16 17.61 3.72
CA GLY A 9 7.97 18.48 2.87
C GLY A 9 9.11 17.80 2.08
N ILE A 10 9.27 16.49 2.16
CA ILE A 10 10.21 15.74 1.32
C ILE A 10 9.48 15.18 0.11
N ILE A 11 9.96 15.52 -1.08
CA ILE A 11 9.52 14.96 -2.34
C ILE A 11 10.22 13.62 -2.53
N PRO A 12 9.50 12.48 -2.74
CA PRO A 12 10.16 11.22 -3.04
C PRO A 12 11.09 11.33 -4.26
N GLY A 13 12.26 10.70 -4.20
CA GLY A 13 13.34 10.91 -5.17
C GLY A 13 13.03 10.53 -6.63
N HIS A 14 11.93 9.84 -6.88
CA HIS A 14 11.44 9.53 -8.23
C HIS A 14 10.54 10.60 -8.84
N TYR A 15 10.19 11.65 -8.08
CA TYR A 15 9.47 12.82 -8.59
C TYR A 15 10.42 14.00 -8.81
N PRO A 16 10.18 14.85 -9.83
CA PRO A 16 10.99 16.04 -10.02
C PRO A 16 10.80 17.03 -8.87
N ALA A 17 11.90 17.56 -8.35
CA ALA A 17 11.87 18.59 -7.33
C ALA A 17 11.35 19.91 -7.94
N SER A 18 10.13 20.30 -7.58
CA SER A 18 9.49 21.53 -8.04
C SER A 18 8.58 22.12 -6.96
N PRO A 19 8.28 23.44 -7.00
CA PRO A 19 7.33 24.05 -6.08
C PRO A 19 5.94 23.39 -6.12
N ILE A 20 5.50 22.96 -7.29
CA ILE A 20 4.21 22.26 -7.49
C ILE A 20 4.22 20.91 -6.77
N MET A 21 5.28 20.10 -6.95
CA MET A 21 5.41 18.80 -6.27
C MET A 21 5.53 18.96 -4.76
N LYS A 22 6.24 19.99 -4.30
CA LYS A 22 6.28 20.30 -2.87
C LYS A 22 4.88 20.56 -2.32
N LYS A 23 4.10 21.41 -2.98
CA LYS A 23 2.72 21.72 -2.59
C LYS A 23 1.81 20.48 -2.64
N TYR A 24 1.98 19.64 -3.65
CA TYR A 24 1.25 18.38 -3.77
C TYR A 24 1.50 17.50 -2.54
N PHE A 25 2.76 17.22 -2.19
CA PHE A 25 3.09 16.36 -1.05
C PHE A 25 2.75 16.98 0.30
N GLU A 26 2.76 18.30 0.44
CA GLU A 26 2.21 18.97 1.63
C GLU A 26 0.72 18.63 1.80
N ASN A 27 -0.08 18.70 0.74
CA ASN A 27 -1.50 18.34 0.79
C ASN A 27 -1.71 16.84 1.07
N VAL A 28 -0.90 15.97 0.47
CA VAL A 28 -0.91 14.52 0.79
C VAL A 28 -0.67 14.30 2.28
N ASN A 29 0.36 14.93 2.85
CA ASN A 29 0.70 14.80 4.27
C ASN A 29 -0.41 15.31 5.19
N VAL A 30 -1.05 16.43 4.84
CA VAL A 30 -2.20 16.96 5.60
C VAL A 30 -3.36 15.96 5.59
N ALA A 31 -3.71 15.41 4.43
CA ALA A 31 -4.79 14.43 4.29
C ALA A 31 -4.45 13.13 5.05
N GLN A 32 -3.21 12.66 4.95
CA GLN A 32 -2.73 11.47 5.65
C GLN A 32 -2.81 11.67 7.18
N SER A 33 -2.29 12.78 7.70
CA SER A 33 -2.33 13.08 9.14
C SER A 33 -3.77 13.19 9.66
N LYS A 34 -4.66 13.79 8.88
CA LYS A 34 -6.08 13.92 9.23
C LYS A 34 -6.78 12.57 9.34
N LEU A 35 -6.49 11.62 8.44
CA LEU A 35 -7.21 10.34 8.36
C LEU A 35 -6.58 9.22 9.18
N PHE A 36 -5.26 9.23 9.34
CA PHE A 36 -4.51 8.18 10.05
C PHE A 36 -3.92 8.65 11.36
N GLY A 37 -3.94 9.97 11.63
CA GLY A 37 -3.25 10.56 12.77
C GLY A 37 -1.74 10.60 12.57
N ASN A 38 -1.03 11.10 13.60
CA ASN A 38 0.43 11.19 13.64
C ASN A 38 1.03 10.07 14.49
N SER A 39 0.38 8.90 14.51
CA SER A 39 0.85 7.77 15.32
C SER A 39 2.09 7.16 14.67
N PHE A 40 3.20 7.21 15.38
CA PHE A 40 4.37 6.42 15.04
C PHE A 40 4.17 4.98 15.51
N ILE A 41 4.70 4.01 14.75
CA ILE A 41 4.75 2.62 15.20
C ILE A 41 5.66 2.60 16.43
N ASN A 42 5.06 2.32 17.58
CA ASN A 42 5.81 2.24 18.83
C ASN A 42 6.38 0.82 19.00
N ASN A 43 7.72 0.71 18.95
CA ASN A 43 8.44 -0.55 19.18
C ASN A 43 8.26 -1.13 20.58
N SER A 44 7.63 -0.41 21.51
CA SER A 44 7.40 -0.88 22.89
C SER A 44 6.38 -2.04 22.97
N LYS A 45 5.62 -2.30 21.89
CA LYS A 45 4.72 -3.47 21.85
C LYS A 45 5.53 -4.72 21.55
N LYS A 46 5.62 -5.64 22.50
CA LYS A 46 6.37 -6.90 22.42
C LYS A 46 6.00 -7.82 21.24
N ASN A 47 4.87 -7.57 20.60
CA ASN A 47 4.35 -8.36 19.47
C ASN A 47 4.62 -7.74 18.09
N ILE A 48 5.41 -6.66 18.02
CA ILE A 48 5.76 -6.01 16.76
C ILE A 48 7.27 -6.14 16.53
N LYS A 49 7.65 -6.69 15.38
CA LYS A 49 9.03 -6.69 14.86
C LYS A 49 9.10 -5.73 13.68
N ILE A 50 10.11 -4.88 13.63
CA ILE A 50 10.33 -3.92 12.55
C ILE A 50 11.72 -4.14 11.98
N LEU A 51 11.80 -4.28 10.67
CA LEU A 51 13.02 -4.31 9.90
C LEU A 51 13.08 -3.05 9.02
N PRO A 52 13.82 -2.00 9.42
CA PRO A 52 13.96 -0.81 8.60
C PRO A 52 14.86 -1.11 7.40
N MET A 53 14.43 -0.67 6.21
CA MET A 53 15.14 -0.86 4.95
C MET A 53 15.03 0.40 4.09
N LEU A 54 16.02 0.64 3.24
CA LEU A 54 15.90 1.64 2.18
C LEU A 54 15.01 1.10 1.06
N SER A 55 14.35 2.02 0.34
CA SER A 55 13.55 1.64 -0.82
C SER A 55 14.40 0.88 -1.85
N GLY A 56 13.92 -0.29 -2.27
CA GLY A 56 14.61 -1.19 -3.19
C GLY A 56 15.57 -2.20 -2.55
N ASP A 57 15.90 -2.09 -1.27
CA ASP A 57 16.79 -3.03 -0.61
C ASP A 57 16.12 -4.37 -0.28
N LEU A 58 14.79 -4.40 -0.24
CA LEU A 58 14.06 -5.64 0.00
C LEU A 58 14.42 -6.75 -1.00
N ASN A 59 14.65 -6.40 -2.26
CA ASN A 59 15.06 -7.34 -3.31
C ASN A 59 16.54 -7.79 -3.23
N LYS A 60 17.34 -7.15 -2.39
CA LYS A 60 18.75 -7.47 -2.17
C LYS A 60 18.96 -8.21 -0.86
N CYS A 61 17.92 -8.21 0.00
CA CYS A 61 18.00 -8.84 1.30
C CYS A 61 18.01 -10.37 1.15
N PRO A 62 19.00 -11.07 1.70
CA PRO A 62 19.01 -12.52 1.71
C PRO A 62 17.79 -13.09 2.45
N MET A 63 17.22 -14.18 1.95
CA MET A 63 16.02 -14.80 2.53
C MET A 63 16.22 -15.25 3.98
N ASP A 64 17.39 -15.72 4.33
CA ASP A 64 17.73 -16.16 5.70
C ASP A 64 17.54 -15.02 6.73
N LEU A 65 17.85 -13.78 6.36
CA LEU A 65 17.62 -12.61 7.21
C LEU A 65 16.13 -12.25 7.33
N LEU A 66 15.32 -12.62 6.34
CA LEU A 66 13.89 -12.35 6.34
C LEU A 66 13.07 -13.43 7.07
N LEU A 67 13.60 -14.65 7.22
CA LEU A 67 12.86 -15.81 7.74
C LEU A 67 12.16 -15.52 9.09
N ASP A 68 12.82 -14.79 9.99
CA ASP A 68 12.24 -14.46 11.29
C ASP A 68 11.07 -13.46 11.21
N PHE A 69 11.00 -12.69 10.14
CA PHE A 69 9.91 -11.75 9.86
C PHE A 69 8.80 -12.38 9.04
N LEU A 70 9.09 -13.48 8.35
CA LEU A 70 8.15 -14.21 7.47
C LEU A 70 7.39 -15.33 8.20
N LYS A 71 7.50 -15.44 9.51
CA LYS A 71 6.73 -16.39 10.34
C LYS A 71 5.36 -15.80 10.65
N SER A 72 4.39 -15.93 9.74
CA SER A 72 3.05 -15.34 9.87
C SER A 72 2.02 -16.19 9.14
N ASP A 73 0.76 -16.09 9.57
CA ASP A 73 -0.39 -16.76 8.92
C ASP A 73 -0.93 -15.97 7.74
N VAL A 74 -0.64 -14.66 7.68
CA VAL A 74 -1.10 -13.75 6.62
C VAL A 74 0.03 -12.83 6.19
N TYR A 75 0.20 -12.70 4.89
CA TYR A 75 1.18 -11.80 4.28
C TYR A 75 0.45 -10.71 3.50
N ILE A 76 0.77 -9.46 3.80
CA ILE A 76 0.18 -8.29 3.14
C ILE A 76 1.28 -7.45 2.54
N VAL A 77 1.13 -7.11 1.27
CA VAL A 77 2.00 -6.20 0.53
C VAL A 77 1.25 -4.90 0.27
N PHE A 78 1.86 -3.78 0.61
CA PHE A 78 1.33 -2.45 0.31
C PHE A 78 2.47 -1.44 0.17
N GLY A 79 2.45 -0.64 -0.90
CA GLY A 79 3.39 0.47 -1.10
C GLY A 79 4.87 0.02 -1.17
N SER A 80 5.12 -1.23 -1.54
CA SER A 80 6.48 -1.74 -1.73
C SER A 80 6.99 -1.41 -3.13
N SER A 81 8.30 -1.42 -3.31
CA SER A 81 8.91 -1.55 -4.62
C SER A 81 8.53 -2.90 -5.26
N TYR A 82 8.75 -3.04 -6.56
CA TYR A 82 8.46 -4.30 -7.27
C TYR A 82 9.30 -5.44 -6.70
N ILE A 83 8.65 -6.40 -6.04
CA ILE A 83 9.31 -7.54 -5.36
C ILE A 83 9.70 -8.60 -6.40
N LYS A 84 10.92 -9.12 -6.29
CA LYS A 84 11.53 -10.08 -7.22
C LYS A 84 12.23 -11.22 -6.47
N GLY A 85 12.68 -12.23 -7.25
CA GLY A 85 13.52 -13.32 -6.75
C GLY A 85 12.78 -14.25 -5.79
N GLU A 86 13.52 -14.84 -4.86
CA GLU A 86 13.02 -15.85 -3.92
C GLU A 86 11.89 -15.32 -3.02
N LEU A 87 11.94 -14.04 -2.67
CA LEU A 87 10.91 -13.44 -1.82
C LEU A 87 9.54 -13.39 -2.52
N VAL A 88 9.48 -13.02 -3.80
CA VAL A 88 8.19 -13.03 -4.50
C VAL A 88 7.68 -14.45 -4.69
N ASP A 89 8.57 -15.41 -4.93
CA ASP A 89 8.19 -16.84 -5.06
C ASP A 89 7.57 -17.35 -3.77
N PHE A 90 8.22 -17.09 -2.63
CA PHE A 90 7.70 -17.38 -1.30
C PHE A 90 6.32 -16.72 -1.07
N LEU A 91 6.22 -15.41 -1.29
CA LEU A 91 4.98 -14.68 -1.03
C LEU A 91 3.81 -15.15 -1.91
N VAL A 92 4.07 -15.52 -3.17
CA VAL A 92 3.07 -16.10 -4.08
C VAL A 92 2.62 -17.47 -3.57
N GLU A 93 3.55 -18.33 -3.16
CA GLU A 93 3.24 -19.64 -2.59
C GLU A 93 2.39 -19.52 -1.31
N GLN A 94 2.71 -18.55 -0.46
CA GLN A 94 1.95 -18.25 0.75
C GLN A 94 0.64 -17.47 0.49
N ARG A 95 0.24 -17.28 -0.78
CA ARG A 95 -0.97 -16.55 -1.16
C ARG A 95 -1.03 -15.13 -0.57
N ALA A 96 0.10 -14.43 -0.55
CA ALA A 96 0.17 -13.06 -0.05
C ALA A 96 -0.84 -12.15 -0.77
N ILE A 97 -1.42 -11.25 0.00
CA ILE A 97 -2.42 -10.30 -0.47
C ILE A 97 -1.72 -8.98 -0.81
N ASN A 98 -1.95 -8.45 -2.00
CA ASN A 98 -1.51 -7.12 -2.37
C ASN A 98 -2.65 -6.12 -2.27
N ILE A 99 -2.39 -4.97 -1.64
CA ILE A 99 -3.28 -3.82 -1.64
C ILE A 99 -2.78 -2.87 -2.72
N HIS A 100 -3.46 -2.81 -3.84
CA HIS A 100 -3.17 -1.88 -4.92
C HIS A 100 -4.06 -0.64 -4.79
N ALA A 101 -3.45 0.55 -4.72
CA ALA A 101 -4.16 1.83 -4.60
C ALA A 101 -4.69 2.30 -5.97
N GLY A 102 -5.61 1.55 -6.54
CA GLY A 102 -6.25 1.77 -7.84
C GLY A 102 -7.31 0.71 -8.10
N VAL A 103 -8.25 1.00 -8.99
CA VAL A 103 -9.30 0.07 -9.40
C VAL A 103 -8.86 -0.67 -10.66
N SER A 104 -8.36 -1.90 -10.49
CA SER A 104 -8.03 -2.80 -11.59
C SER A 104 -9.30 -3.30 -12.30
N PRO A 105 -9.29 -3.54 -13.60
CA PRO A 105 -8.14 -3.45 -14.52
C PRO A 105 -7.90 -2.05 -15.09
N TYR A 106 -8.68 -1.05 -14.71
CA TYR A 106 -8.70 0.28 -15.32
C TYR A 106 -7.44 1.09 -14.99
N TYR A 107 -6.98 1.00 -13.75
CA TYR A 107 -5.79 1.71 -13.28
C TYR A 107 -4.84 0.73 -12.59
N ARG A 108 -3.62 0.61 -13.13
CA ARG A 108 -2.53 -0.25 -12.60
C ARG A 108 -1.24 0.54 -12.50
N GLY A 109 -0.37 0.14 -11.57
CA GLY A 109 0.92 0.80 -11.33
C GLY A 109 0.84 1.87 -10.24
N THR A 110 1.53 2.99 -10.44
CA THR A 110 1.62 4.08 -9.45
C THR A 110 0.60 5.18 -9.68
N ASP A 111 0.27 5.91 -8.62
CA ASP A 111 -0.58 7.12 -8.65
C ASP A 111 -1.98 6.91 -9.27
N CYS A 112 -2.49 5.70 -9.27
CA CYS A 112 -3.74 5.32 -9.95
C CYS A 112 -4.94 6.16 -9.53
N ASN A 113 -5.11 6.43 -8.23
CA ASN A 113 -6.21 7.27 -7.75
C ASN A 113 -6.07 8.73 -8.18
N PHE A 114 -4.83 9.23 -8.30
CA PHE A 114 -4.59 10.56 -8.87
C PHE A 114 -5.04 10.60 -10.34
N TRP A 115 -4.64 9.63 -11.14
CA TRP A 115 -5.00 9.57 -12.55
C TRP A 115 -6.50 9.37 -12.75
N ALA A 116 -7.16 8.53 -11.95
CA ALA A 116 -8.60 8.35 -12.00
C ALA A 116 -9.35 9.69 -11.77
N LEU A 117 -8.87 10.53 -10.86
CA LEU A 117 -9.46 11.84 -10.62
C LEU A 117 -9.14 12.83 -11.76
N CYS A 118 -7.92 12.84 -12.28
CA CYS A 118 -7.52 13.68 -13.42
C CYS A 118 -8.30 13.36 -14.69
N ASP A 119 -8.58 12.08 -14.92
CA ASP A 119 -9.35 11.61 -16.08
C ASP A 119 -10.87 11.83 -15.92
N GLY A 120 -11.32 12.42 -14.81
CA GLY A 120 -12.74 12.65 -14.54
C GLY A 120 -13.50 11.38 -14.15
N ASN A 121 -12.83 10.34 -13.66
CA ASN A 121 -13.38 9.06 -13.25
C ASN A 121 -13.34 8.86 -11.72
N PRO A 122 -13.94 9.75 -10.90
CA PRO A 122 -13.87 9.63 -9.45
C PRO A 122 -14.49 8.33 -8.91
N HIS A 123 -15.39 7.72 -9.64
CA HIS A 123 -16.01 6.43 -9.31
C HIS A 123 -15.03 5.25 -9.45
N LEU A 124 -13.88 5.45 -10.11
CA LEU A 124 -12.78 4.49 -10.23
C LEU A 124 -11.59 4.83 -9.29
N ALA A 125 -11.74 5.80 -8.39
CA ALA A 125 -10.79 5.99 -7.31
C ALA A 125 -11.15 5.02 -6.16
N GLY A 126 -10.24 4.09 -5.88
CA GLY A 126 -10.45 3.00 -4.93
C GLY A 126 -9.17 2.21 -4.67
N ALA A 127 -9.31 1.04 -4.09
CA ALA A 127 -8.23 0.09 -3.97
C ALA A 127 -8.67 -1.30 -4.43
N THR A 128 -7.78 -2.01 -5.08
CA THR A 128 -7.98 -3.42 -5.45
C THR A 128 -7.21 -4.30 -4.48
N ILE A 129 -7.92 -5.25 -3.89
CA ILE A 129 -7.35 -6.29 -3.07
C ILE A 129 -7.24 -7.54 -3.95
N HIS A 130 -6.01 -8.01 -4.16
CA HIS A 130 -5.76 -9.16 -5.02
C HIS A 130 -4.64 -10.03 -4.44
N LEU A 131 -4.55 -11.27 -4.88
CA LEU A 131 -3.40 -12.11 -4.55
C LEU A 131 -2.16 -11.57 -5.24
N LEU A 132 -1.03 -11.64 -4.56
CA LEU A 132 0.25 -11.28 -5.17
C LEU A 132 0.56 -12.23 -6.32
N SER A 133 1.13 -11.69 -7.38
CA SER A 133 1.67 -12.43 -8.52
C SER A 133 3.02 -11.85 -8.92
N LYS A 134 3.73 -12.56 -9.80
CA LYS A 134 5.01 -12.07 -10.34
C LYS A 134 4.87 -10.89 -11.31
N GLY A 135 3.66 -10.60 -11.77
CA GLY A 135 3.38 -9.44 -12.62
C GLY A 135 2.91 -8.23 -11.82
N LEU A 136 3.01 -7.04 -12.43
CA LEU A 136 2.58 -5.80 -11.80
C LEU A 136 1.04 -5.77 -11.68
N ASP A 137 0.54 -5.72 -10.44
CA ASP A 137 -0.88 -5.64 -10.09
C ASP A 137 -1.79 -6.56 -10.92
N SER A 138 -1.30 -7.78 -11.22
CA SER A 138 -1.92 -8.71 -12.18
C SER A 138 -2.42 -10.02 -11.57
N GLY A 139 -2.30 -10.18 -10.26
CA GLY A 139 -2.78 -11.37 -9.56
C GLY A 139 -4.31 -11.47 -9.52
N PRO A 140 -4.85 -12.64 -9.16
CA PRO A 140 -6.29 -12.85 -9.01
C PRO A 140 -6.91 -11.81 -8.07
N MET A 141 -7.88 -11.07 -8.57
CA MET A 141 -8.59 -10.05 -7.82
C MET A 141 -9.57 -10.69 -6.83
N LEU A 142 -9.53 -10.25 -5.58
CA LEU A 142 -10.44 -10.70 -4.54
C LEU A 142 -11.65 -9.75 -4.46
N TYR A 143 -11.40 -8.46 -4.30
CA TYR A 143 -12.47 -7.44 -4.27
C TYR A 143 -11.90 -6.02 -4.43
N HIS A 144 -12.79 -5.05 -4.61
CA HIS A 144 -12.47 -3.63 -4.53
C HIS A 144 -12.91 -3.04 -3.20
N ALA A 145 -12.04 -2.24 -2.58
CA ALA A 145 -12.35 -1.43 -1.41
C ALA A 145 -12.56 0.02 -1.86
N MET A 146 -13.77 0.52 -1.66
CA MET A 146 -14.18 1.86 -2.06
C MET A 146 -14.43 2.72 -0.82
N SER A 147 -14.45 4.03 -0.99
CA SER A 147 -14.90 4.99 0.04
C SER A 147 -15.94 5.93 -0.52
N ASN A 148 -16.64 6.64 0.37
CA ASN A 148 -17.50 7.73 -0.07
C ASN A 148 -16.68 8.83 -0.75
N ILE A 149 -17.20 9.37 -1.84
CA ILE A 149 -16.59 10.48 -2.58
C ILE A 149 -16.45 11.69 -1.65
N LYS A 150 -15.30 12.37 -1.72
CA LYS A 150 -15.01 13.59 -0.97
C LYS A 150 -14.67 14.72 -1.93
N THR A 151 -14.99 15.94 -1.52
CA THR A 151 -14.68 17.15 -2.30
C THR A 151 -13.17 17.44 -2.37
N ASN A 152 -12.42 17.13 -1.32
CA ASN A 152 -10.96 17.24 -1.31
C ASN A 152 -10.36 15.97 -1.92
N PRO A 153 -9.64 16.04 -3.07
CA PRO A 153 -9.11 14.87 -3.75
C PRO A 153 -8.05 14.12 -2.92
N PHE A 154 -7.23 14.81 -2.13
CA PHE A 154 -6.23 14.20 -1.27
C PHE A 154 -6.90 13.41 -0.12
N GLU A 155 -7.93 13.97 0.50
CA GLU A 155 -8.70 13.25 1.52
C GLU A 155 -9.47 12.07 0.89
N TYR A 156 -9.92 12.21 -0.34
CA TYR A 156 -10.62 11.12 -1.04
C TYR A 156 -9.66 9.95 -1.28
N THR A 157 -8.51 10.20 -1.89
CA THR A 157 -7.51 9.13 -2.13
C THR A 157 -7.05 8.47 -0.83
N MET A 158 -6.79 9.24 0.23
CA MET A 158 -6.43 8.67 1.53
C MET A 158 -7.57 7.87 2.17
N SER A 159 -8.83 8.27 1.96
CA SER A 159 -9.97 7.51 2.49
C SER A 159 -10.17 6.17 1.78
N THR A 160 -9.84 6.04 0.50
CA THR A 160 -9.86 4.74 -0.19
C THR A 160 -8.83 3.78 0.38
N ILE A 161 -7.61 4.26 0.68
CA ILE A 161 -6.57 3.47 1.34
C ILE A 161 -7.03 3.04 2.75
N LYS A 162 -7.61 3.95 3.52
CA LYS A 162 -8.16 3.64 4.84
C LYS A 162 -9.24 2.57 4.78
N SER A 163 -10.14 2.66 3.79
CA SER A 163 -11.16 1.64 3.55
C SER A 163 -10.55 0.28 3.24
N ALA A 164 -9.48 0.23 2.44
CA ALA A 164 -8.77 -1.00 2.12
C ALA A 164 -8.17 -1.65 3.38
N PHE A 165 -7.45 -0.88 4.19
CA PHE A 165 -6.87 -1.39 5.43
C PHE A 165 -7.93 -1.89 6.41
N HIS A 166 -9.03 -1.14 6.57
CA HIS A 166 -10.12 -1.53 7.44
C HIS A 166 -10.78 -2.82 6.97
N SER A 167 -11.10 -2.92 5.68
CA SER A 167 -11.76 -4.09 5.12
C SER A 167 -10.92 -5.36 5.24
N ILE A 168 -9.60 -5.27 5.02
CA ILE A 168 -8.69 -6.40 5.21
C ILE A 168 -8.61 -6.80 6.68
N ALA A 169 -8.48 -5.83 7.59
CA ALA A 169 -8.40 -6.10 9.02
C ALA A 169 -9.65 -6.83 9.53
N GLU A 170 -10.84 -6.40 9.11
CA GLU A 170 -12.09 -7.08 9.49
C GLU A 170 -12.17 -8.49 8.89
N ARG A 171 -11.78 -8.67 7.61
CA ARG A 171 -11.80 -9.99 6.96
C ARG A 171 -10.77 -10.98 7.52
N ILE A 172 -9.67 -10.49 8.07
CA ILE A 172 -8.72 -11.34 8.81
C ILE A 172 -9.32 -11.75 10.16
N LYS A 173 -9.94 -10.83 10.90
CA LYS A 173 -10.55 -11.09 12.20
C LYS A 173 -11.67 -12.15 12.13
N ASP A 174 -12.50 -12.08 11.10
CA ASP A 174 -13.63 -13.01 10.90
C ASP A 174 -13.28 -14.22 10.03
N ASN A 175 -12.02 -14.38 9.64
CA ASN A 175 -11.49 -15.43 8.76
C ASN A 175 -12.13 -15.46 7.35
N SER A 176 -12.87 -14.44 6.93
CA SER A 176 -13.50 -14.42 5.60
C SER A 176 -12.49 -14.25 4.47
N ILE A 177 -11.33 -13.65 4.74
CA ILE A 177 -10.27 -13.48 3.74
C ILE A 177 -9.74 -14.82 3.19
N PHE A 178 -9.80 -15.89 3.98
CA PHE A 178 -9.33 -17.22 3.58
C PHE A 178 -10.37 -18.02 2.80
N LYS A 179 -11.59 -17.49 2.65
CA LYS A 179 -12.71 -18.13 1.96
C LYS A 179 -12.95 -17.58 0.56
N ILE A 180 -12.19 -16.57 0.17
CA ILE A 180 -12.29 -15.90 -1.14
C ILE A 180 -11.38 -16.58 -2.17
#